data_4d249edba2aee75817e167a20094a30c
#
_entry.id   4d249edba2aee75817e167a20094a30c
#
_cell.length_a   1.000
_cell.length_b   1.000
_cell.length_c   1.000
_cell.angle_alpha   90.00
_cell.angle_beta   90.00
_cell.angle_gamma   90.00
#
_symmetry.space_group_name_H-M   'P 1'
#
loop_
_entity.id
_entity.type
_entity.pdbx_description
1 polymer ?
#
loop_
_entity_poly.entity_id
_entity_poly.type
_entity_poly.pdbx_seq_one_letter_code
_entity_poly.pdbx_strand_id
1 'polypeptide(L)' 'MALAELGRFARNEAHILVGRLEADGIPAVAFDAGSSIADGSWLLIPVRVMVDEDDLAAARTIIAAQ' A
#
# COMPACT_ATOMS: atom_id res chain seq x y z
N MET A 1 -1.50 3.18 -18.38
CA MET A 1 -1.73 3.14 -16.94
C MET A 1 -0.41 2.84 -16.24
N ALA A 2 -0.02 3.68 -15.32
CA ALA A 2 1.24 3.51 -14.61
C ALA A 2 0.96 3.50 -13.11
N LEU A 3 1.65 2.62 -12.38
CA LEU A 3 1.54 2.57 -10.95
C LEU A 3 2.49 3.56 -10.32
N ALA A 4 2.05 4.19 -9.24
CA ALA A 4 2.85 5.12 -8.46
C ALA A 4 2.85 4.67 -7.02
N GLU A 5 3.96 4.86 -6.34
CA GLU A 5 4.08 4.48 -4.95
C GLU A 5 3.36 5.50 -4.07
N LEU A 6 2.37 5.02 -3.33
CA LEU A 6 1.65 5.84 -2.37
C LEU A 6 2.49 6.03 -1.10
N GLY A 7 3.15 4.97 -0.67
CA GLY A 7 3.99 4.99 0.50
C GLY A 7 4.37 3.59 0.94
N ARG A 8 5.11 3.53 2.03
CA ARG A 8 5.54 2.27 2.63
C ARG A 8 4.98 2.19 4.04
N PHE A 9 4.41 1.05 4.35
CA PHE A 9 3.66 0.88 5.61
C PHE A 9 3.99 -0.48 6.22
N ALA A 10 3.73 -0.62 7.51
CA ALA A 10 3.80 -1.92 8.15
C ALA A 10 2.79 -2.86 7.47
N ARG A 11 3.07 -4.17 7.48
CA ARG A 11 2.27 -5.14 6.75
C ARG A 11 0.78 -5.06 7.07
N ASN A 12 0.42 -5.06 8.36
CA ASN A 12 -0.97 -4.99 8.74
C ASN A 12 -1.61 -3.67 8.32
N GLU A 13 -0.86 -2.58 8.44
CA GLU A 13 -1.34 -1.27 8.04
C GLU A 13 -1.56 -1.20 6.53
N ALA A 14 -0.64 -1.78 5.76
CA ALA A 14 -0.77 -1.80 4.30
C ALA A 14 -2.05 -2.51 3.87
N HIS A 15 -2.37 -3.63 4.49
CA HIS A 15 -3.59 -4.36 4.15
C HIS A 15 -4.85 -3.56 4.49
N ILE A 16 -4.84 -2.87 5.62
CA ILE A 16 -5.95 -2.01 6.00
C ILE A 16 -6.13 -0.88 4.98
N LEU A 17 -5.02 -0.27 4.57
CA LEU A 17 -5.06 0.83 3.61
C LEU A 17 -5.56 0.37 2.24
N VAL A 18 -5.11 -0.79 1.78
CA VAL A 18 -5.60 -1.32 0.50
C VAL A 18 -7.10 -1.54 0.55
N GLY A 19 -7.59 -2.12 1.64
CA GLY A 19 -9.04 -2.32 1.81
C GLY A 19 -9.81 -1.01 1.82
N ARG A 20 -9.28 -0.01 2.50
CA ARG A 20 -9.90 1.31 2.58
C ARG A 20 -9.96 1.97 1.20
N LEU A 21 -8.85 1.92 0.46
CA LEU A 21 -8.79 2.52 -0.86
C LEU A 21 -9.76 1.83 -1.81
N GLU A 22 -9.81 0.51 -1.77
CA GLU A 22 -10.73 -0.23 -2.62
C GLU A 22 -12.20 0.07 -2.28
N ALA A 23 -12.49 0.25 -1.01
CA ALA A 23 -13.84 0.62 -0.59
C ALA A 23 -14.25 1.99 -1.13
N ASP A 24 -13.26 2.86 -1.37
CA ASP A 24 -13.50 4.18 -1.94
C ASP A 24 -13.36 4.20 -3.46
N GLY A 25 -13.27 3.03 -4.08
CA GLY A 25 -13.21 2.92 -5.53
C GLY A 25 -11.83 3.10 -6.15
N ILE A 26 -10.78 3.05 -5.33
CA ILE A 26 -9.41 3.21 -5.81
C ILE A 26 -8.70 1.86 -5.74
N PRO A 27 -8.41 1.22 -6.88
CA PRO A 27 -7.66 -0.03 -6.87
C PRO A 27 -6.26 0.21 -6.34
N ALA A 28 -5.83 -0.64 -5.42
CA ALA A 28 -4.50 -0.52 -4.80
C ALA A 28 -3.85 -1.90 -4.73
N VAL A 29 -2.53 -1.91 -4.81
CA VAL A 29 -1.75 -3.15 -4.77
C VAL A 29 -0.67 -3.00 -3.70
N ALA A 30 -0.53 -4.01 -2.86
CA ALA A 30 0.54 -4.06 -1.88
C ALA A 30 1.65 -4.95 -2.41
N PHE A 31 2.85 -4.38 -2.55
CA PHE A 31 4.02 -5.13 -2.98
C PHE A 31 4.85 -5.48 -1.75
N ASP A 32 4.94 -6.77 -1.50
CA ASP A 32 5.60 -7.30 -0.33
C ASP A 32 6.93 -7.92 -0.73
N ALA A 33 8.01 -7.26 -0.41
CA ALA A 33 9.35 -7.75 -0.71
C ALA A 33 9.81 -8.84 0.26
N GLY A 34 9.03 -9.11 1.28
CA GLY A 34 9.44 -10.04 2.33
C GLY A 34 9.37 -11.51 1.96
N SER A 35 8.82 -11.83 0.79
CA SER A 35 8.64 -13.22 0.41
C SER A 35 9.95 -14.00 0.28
N SER A 36 11.07 -13.30 0.08
CA SER A 36 12.36 -13.94 -0.07
C SER A 36 13.13 -14.07 1.24
N ILE A 37 12.58 -13.63 2.35
CA ILE A 37 13.28 -13.61 3.62
C ILE A 37 12.93 -14.84 4.43
N ALA A 38 13.95 -15.59 4.84
CA ALA A 38 13.78 -16.86 5.50
C ALA A 38 13.77 -16.80 7.02
N ASP A 39 14.18 -15.69 7.61
CA ASP A 39 14.43 -15.63 9.06
C ASP A 39 13.35 -14.91 9.85
N GLY A 40 12.23 -14.60 9.24
CA GLY A 40 11.13 -13.94 9.93
C GLY A 40 11.22 -12.43 10.02
N SER A 41 12.33 -11.86 9.57
CA SER A 41 12.48 -10.41 9.60
C SER A 41 11.53 -9.70 8.63
N TRP A 42 10.80 -10.46 7.83
CA TRP A 42 9.80 -9.92 6.92
C TRP A 42 8.77 -9.05 7.65
N LEU A 43 8.57 -9.27 8.93
CA LEU A 43 7.65 -8.44 9.73
C LEU A 43 8.15 -7.01 9.87
N LEU A 44 9.46 -6.80 9.71
CA LEU A 44 10.06 -5.49 9.85
C LEU A 44 10.23 -4.75 8.53
N ILE A 45 9.97 -5.44 7.41
CA ILE A 45 10.15 -4.87 6.08
C ILE A 45 8.87 -4.15 5.68
N PRO A 46 8.95 -2.85 5.34
CA PRO A 46 7.76 -2.12 4.92
C PRO A 46 7.19 -2.68 3.63
N VAL A 47 5.88 -2.64 3.54
CA VAL A 47 5.15 -3.04 2.34
C VAL A 47 4.85 -1.78 1.53
N ARG A 48 5.18 -1.80 0.25
CA ARG A 48 4.87 -0.68 -0.63
C ARG A 48 3.43 -0.80 -1.12
N VAL A 49 2.68 0.28 -1.00
CA VAL A 49 1.33 0.35 -1.54
C VAL A 49 1.37 1.20 -2.78
N MET A 50 0.89 0.65 -3.88
CA MET A 50 0.90 1.30 -5.19
C MET A 50 -0.52 1.52 -5.66
N VAL A 51 -0.75 2.65 -6.30
CA VAL A 51 -2.03 2.96 -6.94
C VAL A 51 -1.74 3.48 -8.35
N ASP A 52 -2.77 3.58 -9.18
CA ASP A 52 -2.62 4.24 -10.47
C ASP A 52 -2.20 5.69 -10.23
N GLU A 53 -1.27 6.19 -11.04
CA GLU A 53 -0.78 7.55 -10.85
C GLU A 53 -1.90 8.59 -10.91
N ASP A 54 -2.97 8.33 -11.65
CA ASP A 54 -4.10 9.22 -11.73
C ASP A 54 -4.91 9.26 -10.43
N ASP A 55 -4.76 8.24 -9.59
CA ASP A 55 -5.47 8.15 -8.31
C ASP A 55 -4.61 8.59 -7.12
N LEU A 56 -3.37 8.96 -7.38
CA LEU A 56 -2.41 9.19 -6.30
C LEU A 56 -2.84 10.32 -5.36
N ALA A 57 -3.32 11.42 -5.92
CA ALA A 57 -3.76 12.56 -5.10
C ALA A 57 -4.97 12.19 -4.24
N ALA A 58 -5.94 11.48 -4.83
CA ALA A 58 -7.13 11.05 -4.09
C ALA A 58 -6.76 10.06 -2.99
N ALA A 59 -5.84 9.15 -3.30
CA ALA A 59 -5.38 8.17 -2.31
C ALA A 59 -4.69 8.85 -1.13
N ARG A 60 -3.87 9.84 -1.40
CA ARG A 60 -3.20 10.60 -0.33
C ARG A 60 -4.20 11.30 0.57
N THR A 61 -5.25 11.85 0.00
CA THR A 61 -6.29 12.50 0.76
C THR A 61 -6.99 11.51 1.70
N ILE A 62 -7.25 10.31 1.20
CA ILE A 62 -7.92 9.28 2.00
C ILE A 62 -7.04 8.86 3.18
N ILE A 63 -5.74 8.64 2.97
CA ILE A 63 -4.87 8.25 4.08
C ILE A 63 -4.70 9.39 5.09
N ALA A 64 -4.66 10.61 4.63
CA ALA A 64 -4.50 11.76 5.52
C ALA A 64 -5.72 11.94 6.43
N ALA A 65 -6.87 11.42 6.03
CA ALA A 65 -8.11 11.54 6.81
C ALA A 65 -8.26 10.49 7.90
N GLN A 66 -7.34 9.56 8.01
CA GLN A 66 -7.42 8.48 8.99
C GLN A 66 -6.97 8.89 10.37
#